data_679c95df5a11426aa72b32ce29c75b35
#
_entry.id   679c95df5a11426aa72b32ce29c75b35
#
_cell.length_a   1.000
_cell.length_b   1.000
_cell.length_c   1.000
_cell.angle_alpha   90.00
_cell.angle_beta   90.00
_cell.angle_gamma   90.00
#
_symmetry.space_group_name_H-M   'P 1'
#
loop_
_entity.id
_entity.type
_entity.pdbx_description
1 polymer ?
#
loop_
_entity_poly.entity_id
_entity_poly.type
_entity_poly.pdbx_seq_one_letter_code
_entity_poly.pdbx_strand_id
1 'polypeptide(L)' 'MAGKLKKLECDPKCGFVVQSHDEKEIVEIAVQHAQKSHNMKITEKDAKEMMKDAA' A
#
# COMPACT_ATOMS: atom_id res chain seq x y z
N MET A 1 -3.07 8.64 -18.95
CA MET A 1 -3.05 9.78 -18.25
C MET A 1 -2.62 9.63 -16.84
N ALA A 2 -1.81 10.47 -16.45
CA ALA A 2 -1.27 10.38 -15.14
C ALA A 2 -2.40 10.56 -14.14
N GLY A 3 -2.67 9.58 -13.42
CA GLY A 3 -3.62 9.69 -12.36
C GLY A 3 -2.99 10.40 -11.18
N LYS A 4 -3.72 10.42 -10.11
CA LYS A 4 -3.20 10.96 -8.88
C LYS A 4 -2.18 10.00 -8.30
N LEU A 5 -1.16 10.55 -7.70
CA LEU A 5 -0.19 9.73 -7.00
C LEU A 5 -0.81 9.24 -5.70
N LYS A 6 -0.73 7.97 -5.49
CA LYS A 6 -1.24 7.36 -4.27
C LYS A 6 -0.10 6.85 -3.43
N LYS A 7 -0.32 6.80 -2.15
CA LYS A 7 0.69 6.39 -1.19
C LYS A 7 0.06 5.44 -0.18
N LEU A 8 0.81 4.43 0.20
CA LEU A 8 0.39 3.52 1.25
C LEU A 8 1.51 3.41 2.26
N GLU A 9 1.19 3.71 3.49
CA GLU A 9 2.14 3.56 4.59
C GLU A 9 1.71 2.36 5.41
N CYS A 10 2.68 1.54 5.75
CA CYS A 10 2.42 0.44 6.64
C CYS A 10 2.31 1.02 8.05
N ASP A 11 2.80 0.36 9.01
CA ASP A 11 2.81 0.84 10.38
C ASP A 11 3.89 1.91 10.52
N PRO A 12 3.65 3.00 11.26
CA PRO A 12 4.71 3.99 11.50
C PRO A 12 5.99 3.38 12.03
N LYS A 13 5.87 2.31 12.78
CA LYS A 13 7.05 1.63 13.31
C LYS A 13 7.78 0.86 12.24
N CYS A 14 7.06 0.43 11.21
CA CYS A 14 7.67 -0.35 10.13
C CYS A 14 8.48 0.53 9.19
N GLY A 15 8.02 1.74 8.96
CA GLY A 15 8.71 2.65 8.07
C GLY A 15 8.55 2.32 6.61
N PHE A 16 7.68 1.40 6.27
CA PHE A 16 7.47 1.01 4.88
C PHE A 16 6.48 1.96 4.22
N VAL A 17 6.89 2.52 3.08
CA VAL A 17 6.04 3.43 2.31
C VAL A 17 6.19 3.08 0.84
N VAL A 18 5.07 3.02 0.14
CA VAL A 18 5.08 2.80 -1.30
C VAL A 18 4.20 3.84 -1.96
N GLN A 19 4.68 4.39 -3.07
CA GLN A 19 3.96 5.39 -3.84
C GLN A 19 3.91 4.96 -5.29
N SER A 20 2.77 5.17 -5.92
CA SER A 20 2.62 4.84 -7.31
C SER A 20 1.37 5.51 -7.85
N HIS A 21 1.33 5.69 -9.16
CA HIS A 21 0.13 6.16 -9.83
C HIS A 21 -0.85 5.01 -10.09
N ASP A 22 -0.41 3.78 -9.85
CA ASP A 22 -1.21 2.59 -10.11
C ASP A 22 -1.64 1.99 -8.77
N GLU A 23 -2.92 2.12 -8.45
CA GLU A 23 -3.44 1.60 -7.21
C GLU A 23 -3.27 0.09 -7.10
N LYS A 24 -3.42 -0.58 -8.22
CA LYS A 24 -3.32 -2.03 -8.23
C LYS A 24 -1.92 -2.48 -7.82
N GLU A 25 -0.92 -1.77 -8.30
CA GLU A 25 0.45 -2.08 -7.95
C GLU A 25 0.69 -1.87 -6.46
N ILE A 26 0.15 -0.79 -5.92
CA ILE A 26 0.28 -0.51 -4.49
C ILE A 26 -0.36 -1.62 -3.67
N VAL A 27 -1.54 -2.05 -4.08
CA VAL A 27 -2.26 -3.10 -3.37
C VAL A 27 -1.44 -4.39 -3.35
N GLU A 28 -0.90 -4.77 -4.51
CA GLU A 28 -0.11 -6.00 -4.58
C GLU A 28 1.10 -5.93 -3.67
N ILE A 29 1.80 -4.82 -3.70
CA ILE A 29 2.99 -4.65 -2.87
C ILE A 29 2.62 -4.69 -1.40
N ALA A 30 1.53 -4.03 -1.03
CA ALA A 30 1.10 -3.98 0.36
C ALA A 30 0.72 -5.36 0.88
N VAL A 31 0.02 -6.14 0.07
CA VAL A 31 -0.37 -7.48 0.47
C VAL A 31 0.86 -8.35 0.69
N GLN A 32 1.81 -8.29 -0.24
CA GLN A 32 3.03 -9.06 -0.12
C GLN A 32 3.86 -8.62 1.09
N HIS A 33 3.92 -7.33 1.31
CA HIS A 33 4.67 -6.80 2.45
C HIS A 33 4.08 -7.29 3.77
N ALA A 34 2.76 -7.21 3.89
CA ALA A 34 2.10 -7.64 5.11
C ALA A 34 2.35 -9.11 5.37
N GLN A 35 2.31 -9.91 4.32
CA GLN A 35 2.50 -11.35 4.47
C GLN A 35 3.94 -11.70 4.86
N LYS A 36 4.90 -11.06 4.20
CA LYS A 36 6.31 -11.42 4.41
C LYS A 36 6.90 -10.78 5.65
N SER A 37 6.57 -9.53 5.89
CA SER A 37 7.21 -8.79 6.98
C SER A 37 6.44 -8.89 8.28
N HIS A 38 5.14 -9.01 8.20
CA HIS A 38 4.30 -9.03 9.40
C HIS A 38 3.53 -10.32 9.56
N ASN A 39 3.70 -11.25 8.64
CA ASN A 39 3.03 -12.54 8.68
C ASN A 39 1.52 -12.36 8.82
N MET A 40 0.99 -11.36 8.14
CA MET A 40 -0.43 -11.04 8.16
C MET A 40 -1.02 -11.19 6.77
N LYS A 41 -2.26 -11.65 6.73
CA LYS A 41 -3.01 -11.69 5.49
C LYS A 41 -3.98 -10.55 5.45
N ILE A 42 -3.80 -9.64 4.50
CA ILE A 42 -4.75 -8.57 4.28
C ILE A 42 -5.37 -8.72 2.90
N THR A 43 -6.54 -8.16 2.72
CA THR A 43 -7.22 -8.21 1.44
C THR A 43 -6.95 -6.95 0.65
N GLU A 44 -7.37 -6.98 -0.62
CA GLU A 44 -7.25 -5.78 -1.45
C GLU A 44 -8.03 -4.62 -0.85
N LYS A 45 -9.17 -4.92 -0.26
CA LYS A 45 -9.98 -3.89 0.37
C LYS A 45 -9.23 -3.24 1.52
N ASP A 46 -8.57 -4.06 2.33
CA ASP A 46 -7.79 -3.54 3.45
C ASP A 46 -6.69 -2.63 2.95
N ALA A 47 -6.00 -3.04 1.90
CA ALA A 47 -4.91 -2.25 1.34
C ALA A 47 -5.43 -0.92 0.79
N LYS A 48 -6.59 -0.95 0.14
CA LYS A 48 -7.16 0.28 -0.40
C LYS A 48 -7.54 1.26 0.69
N GLU A 49 -7.99 0.76 1.82
CA GLU A 49 -8.34 1.63 2.93
C GLU A 49 -7.11 2.27 3.55
N MET A 50 -5.96 1.65 3.40
CA MET A 50 -4.72 2.20 3.92
C MET A 50 -4.10 3.22 2.99
N MET A 51 -4.55 3.28 1.74
CA MET A 51 -4.00 4.21 0.78
C MET A 51 -4.46 5.63 1.02
N LYS A 52 -3.58 6.57 0.70
CA LYS A 52 -3.86 8.00 0.81
C LYS A 52 -3.38 8.69 -0.44
N ASP A 53 -3.92 9.87 -0.69
CA ASP A 53 -3.42 10.70 -1.78
C ASP A 53 -2.07 11.25 -1.38
N ALA A 54 -1.09 11.10 -2.28
CA ALA A 54 0.26 11.58 -2.01
C ALA A 54 0.57 12.89 -2.70
N ALA A 55 -0.23 13.25 -3.69
CA ALA A 55 0.00 14.46 -4.45
C ALA A 55 -0.93 15.57 -4.01
#